data_9b47832aa7500c4de5c3824172a85b52
#
_entry.id   9b47832aa7500c4de5c3824172a85b52
#
_cell.length_a   1.000
_cell.length_b   1.000
_cell.length_c   1.000
_cell.angle_alpha   90.00
_cell.angle_beta   90.00
_cell.angle_gamma   90.00
#
_symmetry.space_group_name_H-M   'P 1'
#
loop_
_entity.id
_entity.type
_entity.pdbx_description
1 polymer ?
#
loop_
_entity_poly.entity_id
_entity_poly.type
_entity_poly.pdbx_seq_one_letter_code
_entity_poly.pdbx_strand_id
1 'polypeptide(L)'
;MPRAELTLFAHIAARADGDLDLAQAALLIAEDEYPGLDVAAYIERLDVMGAGARKVLLDLDKPGDRRSQARLECALGFVYRELGFAGNAADYYDPRNSWLNDVLDRKVGIPITLAVVLLEIFARAGVEAAGVSFPGHFLVRSPGPSGPMFVDPFDGRILSREDLRELHGRVAGGPSDPDPRLLEPADKRQVLIRMLHNLRGIFAARGDRLRLRAILERLEILTPSDELRREIVSLGGESPIPPTKSRILN
;
A
#
# COMPACT_ATOMS: atom_id res chain seq x y z
N MET A 1 -4.21 18.51 22.70
CA MET A 1 -5.08 17.34 22.59
C MET A 1 -4.68 16.59 21.33
N PRO A 2 -4.61 15.25 21.32
CA PRO A 2 -4.36 14.51 20.10
C PRO A 2 -5.45 14.86 19.08
N ARG A 3 -5.07 15.00 17.81
CA ARG A 3 -6.00 15.25 16.71
C ARG A 3 -6.93 14.05 16.58
N ALA A 4 -8.23 14.26 16.37
CA ALA A 4 -9.23 13.17 16.30
C ALA A 4 -8.87 12.15 15.21
N GLU A 5 -8.37 12.62 14.08
CA GLU A 5 -7.93 11.85 12.91
C GLU A 5 -6.78 10.89 13.28
N LEU A 6 -5.79 11.39 14.00
CA LEU A 6 -4.65 10.59 14.45
C LEU A 6 -5.09 9.52 15.46
N THR A 7 -6.11 9.83 16.29
CA THR A 7 -6.69 8.89 17.24
C THR A 7 -7.41 7.74 16.52
N LEU A 8 -8.18 8.05 15.46
CA LEU A 8 -8.86 7.03 14.66
C LEU A 8 -7.86 6.15 13.92
N PHE A 9 -6.83 6.76 13.28
CA PHE A 9 -5.75 6.00 12.64
C PHE A 9 -5.05 5.06 13.63
N ALA A 10 -4.72 5.55 14.84
CA ALA A 10 -4.08 4.75 15.88
C ALA A 10 -4.97 3.58 16.33
N HIS A 11 -6.28 3.79 16.46
CA HIS A 11 -7.22 2.73 16.82
C HIS A 11 -7.27 1.62 15.77
N ILE A 12 -7.32 1.98 14.47
CA ILE A 12 -7.33 1.00 13.38
C ILE A 12 -5.98 0.30 13.28
N ALA A 13 -4.89 1.04 13.37
CA ALA A 13 -3.53 0.52 13.32
C ALA A 13 -3.19 -0.42 14.49
N ALA A 14 -3.87 -0.33 15.62
CA ALA A 14 -3.67 -1.22 16.78
C ALA A 14 -4.30 -2.61 16.60
N ARG A 15 -5.16 -2.81 15.60
CA ARG A 15 -5.81 -4.12 15.34
C ARG A 15 -4.79 -5.16 14.89
N ALA A 16 -5.12 -6.44 15.09
CA ALA A 16 -4.35 -7.54 14.48
C ALA A 16 -4.39 -7.42 12.94
N ASP A 17 -3.38 -7.94 12.24
CA ASP A 17 -3.27 -7.77 10.77
C ASP A 17 -4.51 -8.28 10.03
N GLY A 18 -5.10 -9.40 10.46
CA GLY A 18 -6.32 -9.94 9.86
C GLY A 18 -7.53 -8.99 9.97
N ASP A 19 -7.63 -8.25 11.07
CA ASP A 19 -8.73 -7.34 11.39
C ASP A 19 -8.47 -5.89 10.99
N LEU A 20 -7.25 -5.58 10.54
CA LEU A 20 -6.88 -4.25 10.08
C LEU A 20 -7.55 -3.97 8.73
N ASP A 21 -8.35 -2.90 8.68
CA ASP A 21 -8.93 -2.39 7.43
C ASP A 21 -7.88 -1.54 6.70
N LEU A 22 -7.27 -2.13 5.68
CA LEU A 22 -6.19 -1.49 4.92
C LEU A 22 -6.68 -0.27 4.15
N ALA A 23 -7.86 -0.35 3.52
CA ALA A 23 -8.42 0.77 2.76
C ALA A 23 -8.73 1.95 3.68
N GLN A 24 -9.40 1.69 4.81
CA GLN A 24 -9.72 2.73 5.79
C GLN A 24 -8.45 3.38 6.34
N ALA A 25 -7.45 2.59 6.75
CA ALA A 25 -6.18 3.12 7.26
C ALA A 25 -5.44 3.95 6.19
N ALA A 26 -5.41 3.48 4.94
CA ALA A 26 -4.77 4.20 3.83
C ALA A 26 -5.48 5.53 3.49
N LEU A 27 -6.82 5.58 3.58
CA LEU A 27 -7.59 6.81 3.41
C LEU A 27 -7.33 7.80 4.54
N LEU A 28 -7.23 7.34 5.79
CA LEU A 28 -6.91 8.19 6.94
C LEU A 28 -5.49 8.79 6.90
N ILE A 29 -4.58 8.22 6.09
CA ILE A 29 -3.28 8.87 5.83
C ILE A 29 -3.48 10.21 5.12
N ALA A 30 -4.51 10.33 4.27
CA ALA A 30 -4.79 11.54 3.49
C ALA A 30 -5.58 12.62 4.27
N GLU A 31 -6.09 12.33 5.45
CA GLU A 31 -7.06 13.20 6.15
C GLU A 31 -6.48 14.56 6.55
N ASP A 32 -5.17 14.65 6.86
CA ASP A 32 -4.52 15.94 7.11
C ASP A 32 -4.46 16.85 5.86
N GLU A 33 -4.41 16.25 4.67
CA GLU A 33 -4.42 16.99 3.40
C GLU A 33 -5.85 17.32 2.95
N TYR A 34 -6.79 16.42 3.26
CA TYR A 34 -8.21 16.51 2.89
C TYR A 34 -9.10 16.48 4.14
N PRO A 35 -9.16 17.56 4.94
CA PRO A 35 -10.00 17.62 6.14
C PRO A 35 -11.46 17.31 5.81
N GLY A 36 -12.06 16.37 6.53
CA GLY A 36 -13.43 15.96 6.29
C GLY A 36 -13.59 14.99 5.10
N LEU A 37 -12.53 14.30 4.70
CA LEU A 37 -12.57 13.25 3.68
C LEU A 37 -13.68 12.24 3.99
N ASP A 38 -14.61 12.05 3.07
CA ASP A 38 -15.66 11.03 3.20
C ASP A 38 -15.09 9.64 2.94
N VAL A 39 -14.47 9.07 3.98
CA VAL A 39 -13.86 7.73 3.94
C VAL A 39 -14.89 6.68 3.54
N ALA A 40 -16.14 6.79 4.00
CA ALA A 40 -17.20 5.82 3.70
C ALA A 40 -17.53 5.80 2.19
N ALA A 41 -17.61 6.97 1.55
CA ALA A 41 -17.85 7.06 0.11
C ALA A 41 -16.73 6.40 -0.71
N TYR A 42 -15.45 6.53 -0.29
CA TYR A 42 -14.34 5.87 -0.97
C TYR A 42 -14.34 4.35 -0.76
N ILE A 43 -14.72 3.86 0.42
CA ILE A 43 -14.91 2.43 0.68
C ILE A 43 -16.02 1.87 -0.21
N GLU A 44 -17.17 2.55 -0.30
CA GLU A 44 -18.28 2.14 -1.20
C GLU A 44 -17.81 2.06 -2.66
N ARG A 45 -16.98 3.00 -3.13
CA ARG A 45 -16.41 2.94 -4.48
C ARG A 45 -15.53 1.70 -4.68
N LEU A 46 -14.73 1.33 -3.67
CA LEU A 46 -13.96 0.08 -3.72
C LEU A 46 -14.87 -1.15 -3.73
N ASP A 47 -15.98 -1.12 -3.00
CA ASP A 47 -16.98 -2.19 -2.99
C ASP A 47 -17.62 -2.36 -4.39
N VAL A 48 -17.99 -1.25 -5.04
CA VAL A 48 -18.52 -1.25 -6.41
C VAL A 48 -17.49 -1.80 -7.41
N MET A 49 -16.23 -1.37 -7.32
CA MET A 49 -15.13 -1.89 -8.17
C MET A 49 -14.91 -3.39 -7.93
N GLY A 50 -14.90 -3.82 -6.67
CA GLY A 50 -14.77 -5.24 -6.31
C GLY A 50 -15.92 -6.09 -6.82
N ALA A 51 -17.15 -5.60 -6.73
CA ALA A 51 -18.33 -6.25 -7.30
C ALA A 51 -18.24 -6.36 -8.84
N GLY A 52 -17.75 -5.31 -9.51
CA GLY A 52 -17.47 -5.32 -10.94
C GLY A 52 -16.41 -6.38 -11.31
N ALA A 53 -15.28 -6.42 -10.61
CA ALA A 53 -14.26 -7.43 -10.80
C ALA A 53 -14.81 -8.85 -10.57
N ARG A 54 -15.61 -9.05 -9.51
CA ARG A 54 -16.24 -10.34 -9.23
C ARG A 54 -17.15 -10.79 -10.37
N LYS A 55 -17.90 -9.87 -10.96
CA LYS A 55 -18.81 -10.17 -12.08
C LYS A 55 -18.07 -10.71 -13.30
N VAL A 56 -16.93 -10.11 -13.69
CA VAL A 56 -16.14 -10.58 -14.84
C VAL A 56 -15.45 -11.92 -14.55
N LEU A 57 -15.32 -12.34 -13.30
CA LEU A 57 -14.75 -13.61 -12.90
C LEU A 57 -15.75 -14.78 -12.86
N LEU A 58 -17.06 -14.50 -12.88
CA LEU A 58 -18.09 -15.56 -12.75
C LEU A 58 -17.99 -16.66 -13.81
N ASP A 59 -17.62 -16.31 -15.03
CA ASP A 59 -17.48 -17.28 -16.13
C ASP A 59 -16.23 -18.19 -15.95
N LEU A 60 -15.31 -17.80 -15.09
CA LEU A 60 -14.09 -18.54 -14.77
C LEU A 60 -14.27 -19.49 -13.56
N ASP A 61 -15.43 -19.53 -12.93
CA ASP A 61 -15.69 -20.35 -11.74
C ASP A 61 -15.93 -21.86 -12.04
N LYS A 62 -15.72 -22.31 -13.28
CA LYS A 62 -15.79 -23.74 -13.68
C LYS A 62 -14.49 -24.49 -13.29
N PRO A 63 -14.50 -25.82 -12.94
CA PRO A 63 -13.34 -26.56 -12.46
C PRO A 63 -12.19 -26.71 -13.49
N GLY A 64 -10.93 -26.45 -13.08
CA GLY A 64 -9.72 -26.66 -13.90
C GLY A 64 -8.43 -26.09 -13.32
N ASP A 65 -7.28 -26.71 -13.60
CA ASP A 65 -5.96 -26.44 -13.01
C ASP A 65 -5.31 -25.06 -13.34
N ARG A 66 -5.78 -24.36 -14.38
CA ARG A 66 -5.20 -23.07 -14.80
C ARG A 66 -6.01 -21.85 -14.31
N ARG A 67 -6.85 -22.04 -13.31
CA ARG A 67 -7.80 -21.05 -12.87
C ARG A 67 -7.19 -19.82 -12.23
N SER A 68 -6.22 -20.01 -11.32
CA SER A 68 -5.63 -18.91 -10.56
C SER A 68 -5.00 -17.87 -11.49
N GLN A 69 -4.28 -18.33 -12.51
CA GLN A 69 -3.67 -17.44 -13.50
C GLN A 69 -4.73 -16.71 -14.35
N ALA A 70 -5.70 -17.44 -14.91
CA ALA A 70 -6.77 -16.84 -15.71
C ALA A 70 -7.62 -15.84 -14.92
N ARG A 71 -7.92 -16.14 -13.65
CA ARG A 71 -8.62 -15.23 -12.75
C ARG A 71 -7.80 -13.98 -12.47
N LEU A 72 -6.50 -14.11 -12.21
CA LEU A 72 -5.60 -12.98 -12.01
C LEU A 72 -5.52 -12.12 -13.27
N GLU A 73 -5.31 -12.71 -14.45
CA GLU A 73 -5.25 -11.99 -15.73
C GLU A 73 -6.57 -11.24 -16.03
N CYS A 74 -7.71 -11.88 -15.77
CA CYS A 74 -9.02 -11.27 -15.95
C CYS A 74 -9.24 -10.10 -14.98
N ALA A 75 -8.90 -10.27 -13.70
CA ALA A 75 -9.02 -9.21 -12.69
C ALA A 75 -8.08 -8.03 -13.00
N LEU A 76 -6.84 -8.29 -13.43
CA LEU A 76 -5.92 -7.25 -13.90
C LEU A 76 -6.48 -6.52 -15.13
N GLY A 77 -7.04 -7.28 -16.08
CA GLY A 77 -7.70 -6.69 -17.25
C GLY A 77 -8.82 -5.73 -16.86
N PHE A 78 -9.64 -6.11 -15.89
CA PHE A 78 -10.69 -5.24 -15.37
C PHE A 78 -10.11 -3.96 -14.75
N VAL A 79 -9.11 -4.06 -13.88
CA VAL A 79 -8.53 -2.89 -13.19
C VAL A 79 -7.82 -1.94 -14.15
N TYR A 80 -6.98 -2.47 -15.04
CA TYR A 80 -6.13 -1.62 -15.89
C TYR A 80 -6.81 -1.20 -17.20
N ARG A 81 -7.58 -2.08 -17.84
CA ARG A 81 -8.20 -1.79 -19.15
C ARG A 81 -9.62 -1.21 -19.03
N GLU A 82 -10.44 -1.71 -18.08
CA GLU A 82 -11.82 -1.24 -17.95
C GLU A 82 -11.94 -0.07 -16.97
N LEU A 83 -11.31 -0.15 -15.77
CA LEU A 83 -11.31 0.95 -14.82
C LEU A 83 -10.28 2.03 -15.14
N GLY A 84 -9.24 1.73 -15.94
CA GLY A 84 -8.27 2.69 -16.44
C GLY A 84 -7.19 3.10 -15.42
N PHE A 85 -6.88 2.26 -14.43
CA PHE A 85 -5.76 2.54 -13.53
C PHE A 85 -4.42 2.42 -14.26
N ALA A 86 -3.44 3.26 -13.89
CA ALA A 86 -2.11 3.26 -14.47
C ALA A 86 -1.06 3.86 -13.54
N GLY A 87 0.20 3.54 -13.77
CA GLY A 87 1.33 4.20 -13.12
C GLY A 87 1.52 5.64 -13.63
N ASN A 88 1.81 6.58 -12.73
CA ASN A 88 2.14 7.94 -13.11
C ASN A 88 3.63 8.06 -13.46
N ALA A 89 3.97 7.80 -14.71
CA ALA A 89 5.33 7.95 -15.20
C ALA A 89 5.71 9.42 -15.46
N ALA A 90 4.73 10.30 -15.72
CA ALA A 90 4.98 11.70 -16.06
C ALA A 90 5.40 12.53 -14.85
N ASP A 91 4.82 12.25 -13.68
CA ASP A 91 5.14 12.92 -12.41
C ASP A 91 5.11 11.92 -11.26
N TYR A 92 6.15 11.10 -11.17
CA TYR A 92 6.25 10.02 -10.18
C TYR A 92 6.22 10.54 -8.74
N TYR A 93 6.83 11.70 -8.47
CA TYR A 93 6.97 12.28 -7.13
C TYR A 93 5.85 13.25 -6.75
N ASP A 94 4.75 13.30 -7.51
CA ASP A 94 3.53 14.00 -7.08
C ASP A 94 2.95 13.30 -5.85
N PRO A 95 2.79 13.97 -4.68
CA PRO A 95 2.26 13.35 -3.47
C PRO A 95 0.85 12.78 -3.66
N ARG A 96 0.07 13.32 -4.63
CA ARG A 96 -1.25 12.81 -4.98
C ARG A 96 -1.22 11.37 -5.51
N ASN A 97 -0.06 10.88 -5.94
CA ASN A 97 0.11 9.47 -6.30
C ASN A 97 0.16 8.54 -5.09
N SER A 98 0.33 9.10 -3.88
CA SER A 98 0.44 8.36 -2.61
C SER A 98 -0.81 8.46 -1.74
N TRP A 99 -1.72 9.41 -2.02
CA TRP A 99 -3.01 9.51 -1.34
C TRP A 99 -4.04 8.59 -2.01
N LEU A 100 -4.62 7.64 -1.27
CA LEU A 100 -5.52 6.64 -1.86
C LEU A 100 -6.77 7.28 -2.49
N ASN A 101 -7.33 8.33 -1.88
CA ASN A 101 -8.45 9.09 -2.43
C ASN A 101 -8.11 9.67 -3.82
N ASP A 102 -6.97 10.36 -3.95
CA ASP A 102 -6.51 10.92 -5.22
C ASP A 102 -6.28 9.84 -6.29
N VAL A 103 -5.68 8.70 -5.89
CA VAL A 103 -5.45 7.59 -6.82
C VAL A 103 -6.78 6.99 -7.29
N LEU A 104 -7.77 6.88 -6.41
CA LEU A 104 -9.11 6.42 -6.79
C LEU A 104 -9.85 7.41 -7.71
N ASP A 105 -9.63 8.71 -7.54
CA ASP A 105 -10.23 9.76 -8.37
C ASP A 105 -9.55 9.86 -9.73
N ARG A 106 -8.22 9.94 -9.73
CA ARG A 106 -7.40 10.21 -10.92
C ARG A 106 -7.07 8.96 -11.72
N LYS A 107 -7.23 7.76 -11.14
CA LYS A 107 -6.85 6.46 -11.71
C LYS A 107 -5.35 6.32 -11.99
N VAL A 108 -4.52 7.16 -11.40
CA VAL A 108 -3.06 7.11 -11.53
C VAL A 108 -2.40 7.13 -10.16
N GLY A 109 -1.30 6.38 -10.02
CA GLY A 109 -0.57 6.25 -8.76
C GLY A 109 0.85 5.74 -8.93
N ILE A 110 1.48 5.45 -7.80
CA ILE A 110 2.78 4.77 -7.72
C ILE A 110 2.57 3.29 -7.33
N PRO A 111 3.58 2.42 -7.46
CA PRO A 111 3.42 0.98 -7.25
C PRO A 111 2.72 0.60 -5.94
N ILE A 112 3.10 1.23 -4.82
CA ILE A 112 2.52 0.89 -3.51
C ILE A 112 1.02 1.24 -3.42
N THR A 113 0.60 2.41 -3.91
CA THR A 113 -0.80 2.85 -3.82
C THR A 113 -1.68 2.08 -4.80
N LEU A 114 -1.15 1.79 -6.00
CA LEU A 114 -1.82 0.92 -6.97
C LEU A 114 -1.90 -0.53 -6.45
N ALA A 115 -0.89 -1.00 -5.70
CA ALA A 115 -0.97 -2.29 -5.02
C ALA A 115 -2.12 -2.31 -3.99
N VAL A 116 -2.30 -1.25 -3.20
CA VAL A 116 -3.43 -1.15 -2.27
C VAL A 116 -4.76 -1.23 -3.02
N VAL A 117 -4.91 -0.52 -4.15
CA VAL A 117 -6.11 -0.61 -5.01
C VAL A 117 -6.34 -2.05 -5.49
N LEU A 118 -5.28 -2.73 -5.98
CA LEU A 118 -5.39 -4.13 -6.41
C LEU A 118 -5.80 -5.05 -5.27
N LEU A 119 -5.13 -4.96 -4.11
CA LEU A 119 -5.41 -5.80 -2.94
C LEU A 119 -6.86 -5.65 -2.48
N GLU A 120 -7.36 -4.41 -2.44
CA GLU A 120 -8.73 -4.12 -2.01
C GLU A 120 -9.79 -4.60 -3.01
N ILE A 121 -9.57 -4.40 -4.31
CA ILE A 121 -10.46 -4.91 -5.35
C ILE A 121 -10.43 -6.45 -5.38
N PHE A 122 -9.24 -7.05 -5.31
CA PHE A 122 -9.05 -8.50 -5.36
C PHE A 122 -9.69 -9.20 -4.17
N ALA A 123 -9.51 -8.68 -2.94
CA ALA A 123 -10.15 -9.22 -1.75
C ALA A 123 -11.68 -9.29 -1.91
N ARG A 124 -12.29 -8.21 -2.43
CA ARG A 124 -13.74 -8.12 -2.68
C ARG A 124 -14.20 -9.03 -3.82
N ALA A 125 -13.35 -9.25 -4.81
CA ALA A 125 -13.63 -10.13 -5.94
C ALA A 125 -13.37 -11.62 -5.67
N GLY A 126 -12.78 -11.96 -4.50
CA GLY A 126 -12.39 -13.33 -4.18
C GLY A 126 -11.15 -13.81 -4.96
N VAL A 127 -10.23 -12.91 -5.27
CA VAL A 127 -8.90 -13.21 -5.80
C VAL A 127 -7.90 -13.12 -4.65
N GLU A 128 -7.21 -14.22 -4.37
CA GLU A 128 -6.19 -14.25 -3.32
C GLU A 128 -4.95 -13.48 -3.77
N ALA A 129 -4.53 -12.50 -2.96
CA ALA A 129 -3.35 -11.70 -3.23
C ALA A 129 -2.76 -11.11 -1.95
N ALA A 130 -1.47 -10.81 -1.97
CA ALA A 130 -0.75 -10.14 -0.90
C ALA A 130 0.25 -9.13 -1.47
N GLY A 131 0.54 -8.08 -0.73
CA GLY A 131 1.62 -7.14 -1.05
C GLY A 131 2.99 -7.79 -0.85
N VAL A 132 3.99 -7.32 -1.60
CA VAL A 132 5.39 -7.69 -1.42
C VAL A 132 6.24 -6.43 -1.40
N SER A 133 6.91 -6.19 -0.26
CA SER A 133 7.79 -5.03 -0.08
C SER A 133 9.15 -5.30 -0.73
N PHE A 134 9.18 -5.25 -2.06
CA PHE A 134 10.39 -5.50 -2.84
C PHE A 134 11.35 -4.30 -2.78
N PRO A 135 12.69 -4.52 -2.77
CA PRO A 135 13.67 -3.44 -2.76
C PRO A 135 13.50 -2.49 -3.94
N GLY A 136 13.37 -1.20 -3.66
CA GLY A 136 13.18 -0.15 -4.69
C GLY A 136 11.83 -0.19 -5.41
N HIS A 137 10.96 -1.18 -5.12
CA HIS A 137 9.64 -1.34 -5.76
C HIS A 137 8.61 -1.90 -4.78
N PHE A 138 7.36 -2.05 -5.24
CA PHE A 138 6.33 -2.80 -4.51
C PHE A 138 5.60 -3.69 -5.51
N LEU A 139 5.36 -4.95 -5.14
CA LEU A 139 4.73 -5.93 -6.01
C LEU A 139 3.44 -6.48 -5.36
N VAL A 140 2.62 -7.14 -6.16
CA VAL A 140 1.51 -7.95 -5.67
C VAL A 140 1.77 -9.41 -6.02
N ARG A 141 1.67 -10.28 -5.02
CA ARG A 141 1.81 -11.73 -5.14
C ARG A 141 0.43 -12.38 -5.14
N SER A 142 0.22 -13.36 -6.02
CA SER A 142 -0.99 -14.19 -6.07
C SER A 142 -0.61 -15.66 -6.28
N PRO A 143 -1.40 -16.62 -5.79
CA PRO A 143 -1.15 -18.04 -6.09
C PRO A 143 -1.19 -18.32 -7.59
N GLY A 144 -0.32 -19.19 -8.05
CA GLY A 144 -0.27 -19.66 -9.45
C GLY A 144 -0.13 -21.18 -9.56
N PRO A 145 -0.27 -21.74 -10.77
CA PRO A 145 -0.29 -23.18 -10.99
C PRO A 145 1.04 -23.87 -10.67
N SER A 146 2.17 -23.15 -10.74
CA SER A 146 3.51 -23.71 -10.50
C SER A 146 4.27 -22.94 -9.42
N GLY A 147 3.57 -22.21 -8.57
CA GLY A 147 4.14 -21.35 -7.53
C GLY A 147 3.57 -19.93 -7.61
N PRO A 148 4.05 -19.00 -6.76
CA PRO A 148 3.53 -17.65 -6.72
C PRO A 148 3.79 -16.89 -8.03
N MET A 149 2.78 -16.15 -8.47
CA MET A 149 2.88 -15.16 -9.53
C MET A 149 3.07 -13.78 -8.93
N PHE A 150 3.87 -12.96 -9.56
CA PHE A 150 4.15 -11.58 -9.13
C PHE A 150 3.64 -10.60 -10.18
N VAL A 151 2.97 -9.55 -9.73
CA VAL A 151 2.43 -8.48 -10.57
C VAL A 151 3.16 -7.19 -10.24
N ASP A 152 3.56 -6.45 -11.27
CA ASP A 152 3.94 -5.05 -11.13
C ASP A 152 2.66 -4.19 -11.12
N PRO A 153 2.33 -3.53 -9.99
CA PRO A 153 1.12 -2.70 -9.93
C PRO A 153 1.23 -1.42 -10.75
N PHE A 154 2.42 -1.07 -11.24
CA PHE A 154 2.60 0.15 -12.01
C PHE A 154 1.97 0.08 -13.40
N ASP A 155 2.04 -1.10 -14.02
CA ASP A 155 1.48 -1.37 -15.36
C ASP A 155 0.52 -2.57 -15.41
N GLY A 156 0.30 -3.26 -14.28
CA GLY A 156 -0.58 -4.43 -14.19
C GLY A 156 -0.01 -5.69 -14.86
N ARG A 157 1.29 -5.75 -15.08
CA ARG A 157 1.94 -6.85 -15.78
C ARG A 157 2.34 -7.98 -14.81
N ILE A 158 2.04 -9.22 -15.18
CA ILE A 158 2.58 -10.40 -14.48
C ILE A 158 4.06 -10.53 -14.87
N LEU A 159 4.92 -10.57 -13.86
CA LEU A 159 6.37 -10.61 -14.03
C LEU A 159 6.87 -12.04 -14.24
N SER A 160 7.74 -12.22 -15.22
CA SER A 160 8.56 -13.43 -15.38
C SER A 160 9.69 -13.47 -14.35
N ARG A 161 10.39 -14.60 -14.26
CA ARG A 161 11.60 -14.68 -13.44
C ARG A 161 12.68 -13.69 -13.90
N GLU A 162 12.81 -13.48 -15.21
CA GLU A 162 13.78 -12.53 -15.74
C GLU A 162 13.44 -11.09 -15.38
N ASP A 163 12.15 -10.70 -15.46
CA ASP A 163 11.69 -9.39 -14.99
C ASP A 163 12.05 -9.15 -13.51
N LEU A 164 11.88 -10.17 -12.65
CA LEU A 164 12.24 -10.07 -11.23
C LEU A 164 13.76 -9.90 -11.03
N ARG A 165 14.58 -10.58 -11.84
CA ARG A 165 16.05 -10.46 -11.81
C ARG A 165 16.49 -9.06 -12.24
N GLU A 166 15.91 -8.53 -13.30
CA GLU A 166 16.19 -7.17 -13.79
C GLU A 166 15.75 -6.13 -12.75
N LEU A 167 14.56 -6.29 -12.17
CA LEU A 167 14.05 -5.40 -11.14
C LEU A 167 14.96 -5.40 -9.90
N HIS A 168 15.39 -6.57 -9.44
CA HIS A 168 16.35 -6.71 -8.34
C HIS A 168 17.71 -6.09 -8.69
N GLY A 169 18.16 -6.27 -9.91
CA GLY A 169 19.44 -5.75 -10.40
C GLY A 169 19.55 -4.23 -10.34
N ARG A 170 18.45 -3.49 -10.41
CA ARG A 170 18.44 -2.02 -10.28
C ARG A 170 18.96 -1.54 -8.92
N VAL A 171 18.82 -2.35 -7.88
CA VAL A 171 19.30 -2.04 -6.51
C VAL A 171 20.53 -2.84 -6.12
N ALA A 172 20.75 -4.02 -6.72
CA ALA A 172 21.87 -4.90 -6.42
C ALA A 172 23.13 -4.62 -7.26
N GLY A 173 23.05 -3.69 -8.23
CA GLY A 173 24.20 -3.33 -9.10
C GLY A 173 24.40 -4.26 -10.30
N GLY A 174 23.45 -5.16 -10.60
CA GLY A 174 23.44 -6.04 -11.77
C GLY A 174 22.38 -7.13 -11.65
N PRO A 175 21.88 -7.68 -12.78
CA PRO A 175 20.83 -8.70 -12.80
C PRO A 175 21.20 -9.91 -11.94
N SER A 176 20.39 -10.19 -10.92
CA SER A 176 20.59 -11.30 -9.97
C SER A 176 19.25 -11.79 -9.46
N ASP A 177 19.18 -13.10 -9.14
CA ASP A 177 17.98 -13.64 -8.51
C ASP A 177 17.78 -13.00 -7.14
N PRO A 178 16.58 -12.49 -6.83
CA PRO A 178 16.30 -11.97 -5.51
C PRO A 178 16.32 -13.09 -4.46
N ASP A 179 16.77 -12.78 -3.25
CA ASP A 179 16.61 -13.67 -2.11
C ASP A 179 15.10 -14.00 -1.95
N PRO A 180 14.71 -15.27 -1.81
CA PRO A 180 13.30 -15.66 -1.62
C PRO A 180 12.58 -14.89 -0.51
N ARG A 181 13.30 -14.47 0.54
CA ARG A 181 12.75 -13.65 1.64
C ARG A 181 12.24 -12.29 1.18
N LEU A 182 12.80 -11.74 0.09
CA LEU A 182 12.34 -10.47 -0.51
C LEU A 182 11.03 -10.61 -1.29
N LEU A 183 10.58 -11.85 -1.51
CA LEU A 183 9.36 -12.20 -2.23
C LEU A 183 8.24 -12.68 -1.28
N GLU A 184 8.48 -12.64 0.03
CA GLU A 184 7.48 -13.02 1.03
C GLU A 184 6.38 -11.97 1.16
N PRO A 185 5.16 -12.39 1.54
CA PRO A 185 4.05 -11.48 1.75
C PRO A 185 4.36 -10.44 2.83
N ALA A 186 4.07 -9.19 2.52
CA ALA A 186 4.03 -8.10 3.49
C ALA A 186 2.67 -8.09 4.18
N ASP A 187 2.65 -7.92 5.51
CA ASP A 187 1.44 -7.67 6.26
C ASP A 187 0.88 -6.27 5.96
N LYS A 188 -0.39 -6.02 6.32
CA LYS A 188 -1.07 -4.75 6.04
C LYS A 188 -0.38 -3.56 6.72
N ARG A 189 0.22 -3.79 7.90
CA ARG A 189 1.00 -2.77 8.61
C ARG A 189 2.26 -2.39 7.83
N GLN A 190 2.97 -3.36 7.25
CA GLN A 190 4.13 -3.11 6.39
C GLN A 190 3.73 -2.34 5.11
N VAL A 191 2.55 -2.61 4.54
CA VAL A 191 2.00 -1.84 3.41
C VAL A 191 1.82 -0.37 3.82
N LEU A 192 1.17 -0.08 4.95
CA LEU A 192 0.97 1.28 5.44
C LEU A 192 2.30 1.99 5.74
N ILE A 193 3.24 1.30 6.37
CA ILE A 193 4.59 1.83 6.63
C ILE A 193 5.27 2.23 5.30
N ARG A 194 5.16 1.39 4.27
CA ARG A 194 5.73 1.70 2.95
C ARG A 194 5.08 2.91 2.28
N MET A 195 3.75 3.07 2.38
CA MET A 195 3.05 4.27 1.91
C MET A 195 3.58 5.53 2.60
N LEU A 196 3.70 5.48 3.93
CA LEU A 196 4.19 6.61 4.73
C LEU A 196 5.67 6.93 4.42
N HIS A 197 6.52 5.94 4.19
CA HIS A 197 7.91 6.17 3.79
C HIS A 197 8.04 6.88 2.44
N ASN A 198 7.17 6.59 1.46
CA ASN A 198 7.16 7.33 0.21
C ASN A 198 6.82 8.81 0.43
N LEU A 199 5.77 9.09 1.22
CA LEU A 199 5.38 10.46 1.56
C LEU A 199 6.45 11.18 2.39
N ARG A 200 7.08 10.48 3.35
CA ARG A 200 8.23 11.01 4.11
C ARG A 200 9.33 11.48 3.17
N GLY A 201 9.72 10.67 2.19
CA GLY A 201 10.74 11.02 1.20
C GLY A 201 10.37 12.27 0.40
N ILE A 202 9.12 12.36 -0.07
CA ILE A 202 8.62 13.50 -0.84
C ILE A 202 8.64 14.78 0.00
N PHE A 203 8.08 14.76 1.22
CA PHE A 203 7.98 15.97 2.03
C PHE A 203 9.33 16.39 2.65
N ALA A 204 10.21 15.44 2.95
CA ALA A 204 11.58 15.74 3.35
C ALA A 204 12.35 16.45 2.22
N ALA A 205 12.26 15.95 0.98
CA ALA A 205 12.89 16.57 -0.18
C ALA A 205 12.35 17.96 -0.51
N ARG A 206 11.05 18.20 -0.25
CA ARG A 206 10.40 19.50 -0.44
C ARG A 206 10.61 20.48 0.73
N GLY A 207 11.20 20.05 1.85
CA GLY A 207 11.32 20.85 3.07
C GLY A 207 9.97 21.18 3.74
N ASP A 208 8.92 20.43 3.43
CA ASP A 208 7.57 20.64 4.00
C ASP A 208 7.48 20.03 5.40
N ARG A 209 7.90 20.84 6.37
CA ARG A 209 8.01 20.42 7.78
C ARG A 209 6.66 20.02 8.40
N LEU A 210 5.56 20.66 8.00
CA LEU A 210 4.24 20.38 8.58
C LEU A 210 3.73 19.01 8.11
N ARG A 211 3.76 18.76 6.80
CA ARG A 211 3.35 17.47 6.24
C ARG A 211 4.30 16.35 6.64
N LEU A 212 5.61 16.62 6.65
CA LEU A 212 6.59 15.63 7.12
C LEU A 212 6.29 15.19 8.55
N ARG A 213 6.01 16.15 9.46
CA ARG A 213 5.65 15.81 10.85
C ARG A 213 4.40 14.95 10.93
N ALA A 214 3.33 15.27 10.19
CA ALA A 214 2.10 14.48 10.17
C ALA A 214 2.33 13.02 9.72
N ILE A 215 3.22 12.81 8.76
CA ILE A 215 3.64 11.48 8.30
C ILE A 215 4.45 10.75 9.37
N LEU A 216 5.38 11.42 10.02
CA LEU A 216 6.21 10.82 11.09
C LEU A 216 5.38 10.41 12.32
N GLU A 217 4.37 11.20 12.68
CA GLU A 217 3.44 10.87 13.77
C GLU A 217 2.68 9.55 13.48
N ARG A 218 2.28 9.30 12.23
CA ARG A 218 1.65 8.03 11.82
C ARG A 218 2.67 6.88 11.75
N LEU A 219 3.88 7.15 11.29
CA LEU A 219 4.95 6.15 11.33
C LEU A 219 5.27 5.73 12.76
N GLU A 220 5.30 6.66 13.72
CA GLU A 220 5.54 6.33 15.11
C GLU A 220 4.42 5.44 15.71
N ILE A 221 3.17 5.64 15.31
CA ILE A 221 2.06 4.76 15.71
C ILE A 221 2.27 3.33 15.21
N LEU A 222 2.71 3.16 13.96
CA LEU A 222 2.91 1.85 13.34
C LEU A 222 4.20 1.17 13.80
N THR A 223 5.26 1.94 13.98
CA THR A 223 6.61 1.44 14.32
C THR A 223 7.31 2.41 15.29
N PRO A 224 6.98 2.34 16.59
CA PRO A 224 7.52 3.24 17.61
C PRO A 224 9.05 3.17 17.68
N SER A 225 9.73 4.32 17.58
CA SER A 225 11.17 4.41 17.77
C SER A 225 11.61 5.75 18.36
N ASP A 226 12.72 5.73 19.11
CA ASP A 226 13.28 6.96 19.68
C ASP A 226 13.83 7.90 18.62
N GLU A 227 14.19 7.39 17.46
CA GLU A 227 14.62 8.19 16.31
C GLU A 227 13.46 9.00 15.74
N LEU A 228 12.32 8.37 15.46
CA LEU A 228 11.11 9.04 15.00
C LEU A 228 10.64 10.11 16.00
N ARG A 229 10.66 9.80 17.31
CA ARG A 229 10.29 10.78 18.36
C ARG A 229 11.17 12.01 18.33
N ARG A 230 12.49 11.84 18.24
CA ARG A 230 13.43 12.97 18.13
C ARG A 230 13.19 13.78 16.87
N GLU A 231 12.92 13.15 15.74
CA GLU A 231 12.63 13.82 14.48
C GLU A 231 11.31 14.64 14.60
N ILE A 232 10.23 14.06 15.14
CA ILE A 232 8.95 14.76 15.39
C ILE A 232 9.16 16.00 16.28
N VAL A 233 9.89 15.86 17.39
CA VAL A 233 10.19 16.99 18.31
C VAL A 233 11.00 18.07 17.59
N SER A 234 11.98 17.72 16.78
CA SER A 234 12.78 18.67 16.00
C SER A 234 11.95 19.47 14.99
N LEU A 235 10.81 18.94 14.57
CA LEU A 235 9.84 19.60 13.69
C LEU A 235 8.78 20.42 14.46
N GLY A 236 8.88 20.48 15.80
CA GLY A 236 7.95 21.23 16.66
C GLY A 236 6.68 20.46 17.00
N GLY A 237 6.69 19.11 16.90
CA GLY A 237 5.62 18.21 17.28
C GLY A 237 5.78 17.64 18.69
N GLU A 238 4.70 17.01 19.18
CA GLU A 238 4.72 16.14 20.35
C GLU A 238 4.57 14.69 19.85
N SER A 239 5.23 13.74 20.55
CA SER A 239 5.04 12.32 20.21
C SER A 239 3.60 11.89 20.50
N PRO A 240 2.91 11.23 19.54
CA PRO A 240 1.57 10.70 19.76
C PRO A 240 1.56 9.54 20.78
N ILE A 241 2.71 8.92 21.02
CA ILE A 241 2.87 7.84 21.99
C ILE A 241 3.58 8.37 23.24
N PRO A 242 2.97 8.25 24.44
CA PRO A 242 3.64 8.68 25.66
C PRO A 242 4.95 7.88 25.86
N PRO A 243 6.00 8.50 26.43
CA PRO A 243 7.26 7.81 26.68
C PRO A 243 7.00 6.58 27.54
N THR A 244 7.48 5.42 27.09
CA THR A 244 7.45 4.19 27.86
C THR A 244 8.18 4.49 29.18
N LYS A 245 7.49 4.46 30.31
CA LYS A 245 8.14 4.56 31.61
C LYS A 245 9.17 3.44 31.68
N SER A 246 10.45 3.77 31.56
CA SER A 246 11.51 2.82 31.86
C SER A 246 11.24 2.31 33.27
N ARG A 247 10.94 1.02 33.43
CA ARG A 247 10.99 0.37 34.71
C ARG A 247 12.44 0.49 35.22
N ILE A 248 12.66 1.50 36.03
CA ILE A 248 13.86 1.51 36.88
C ILE A 248 13.60 0.34 37.86
N LEU A 249 14.26 -0.77 37.57
CA LEU A 249 14.41 -1.87 38.55
C LEU A 249 15.35 -1.32 39.64
N ASN A 250 14.75 -0.99 40.78
CA ASN A 250 15.48 -0.90 42.06
C ASN A 250 15.69 -2.32 42.60
#